data_dfee960c448a9f2da0e96927be8e169b
#
_entry.id   dfee960c448a9f2da0e96927be8e169b
#
_cell.length_a   1.000
_cell.length_b   1.000
_cell.length_c   1.000
_cell.angle_alpha   90.00
_cell.angle_beta   90.00
_cell.angle_gamma   90.00
#
_symmetry.space_group_name_H-M   'P 1'
#
loop_
_entity.id
_entity.type
_entity.pdbx_description
1 polymer ?
#
loop_
_entity_poly.entity_id
_entity_poly.type
_entity_poly.pdbx_seq_one_letter_code
_entity_poly.pdbx_strand_id
1 'polypeptide(L)'
;GIALTTATACLAGLCLLAYGGIEMIPVGILCILFAFLYTAGPYPLAYHGWGDILVIVFFGFVPVGCTYYVMCRDWTWNVTLASLACGLIIDTLLMVNNYRDRDQDAKSGKKTIVVRWGGNAGQQLYLFLGLAAAWLCLLFIPTGHIWAALLPQIYLLPHFMAWQRMVKINRGKELNS
;
A
#
# COMPACT_ATOMS: atom_id res chain seq x y z
N GLY A 1 14.26 -1.92 20.18
CA GLY A 1 13.66 -1.84 18.86
C GLY A 1 12.16 -1.65 18.88
N ILE A 2 11.38 -2.70 18.61
CA ILE A 2 9.92 -2.63 18.33
C ILE A 2 9.14 -1.89 19.42
N ALA A 3 9.35 -2.22 20.71
CA ALA A 3 8.64 -1.58 21.82
C ALA A 3 8.86 -0.06 21.87
N LEU A 4 10.09 0.39 21.63
CA LEU A 4 10.42 1.82 21.63
C LEU A 4 9.74 2.55 20.46
N THR A 5 9.82 1.99 19.25
CA THR A 5 9.18 2.60 18.06
C THR A 5 7.67 2.63 18.20
N THR A 6 7.04 1.57 18.75
CA THR A 6 5.60 1.54 19.02
C THR A 6 5.22 2.59 20.07
N ALA A 7 5.97 2.69 21.17
CA ALA A 7 5.71 3.70 22.21
C ALA A 7 5.82 5.13 21.66
N THR A 8 6.86 5.40 20.85
CA THR A 8 7.03 6.72 20.20
C THR A 8 5.88 7.03 19.24
N ALA A 9 5.45 6.04 18.45
CA ALA A 9 4.31 6.20 17.55
C ALA A 9 3.01 6.45 18.31
N CYS A 10 2.79 5.76 19.45
CA CYS A 10 1.63 6.01 20.33
C CYS A 10 1.65 7.43 20.89
N LEU A 11 2.80 7.88 21.41
CA LEU A 11 2.94 9.23 21.94
C LEU A 11 2.66 10.30 20.88
N ALA A 12 3.22 10.14 19.69
CA ALA A 12 2.93 11.02 18.56
C ALA A 12 1.45 10.96 18.15
N GLY A 13 0.84 9.76 18.15
CA GLY A 13 -0.57 9.55 17.84
C GLY A 13 -1.50 10.23 18.85
N LEU A 14 -1.14 10.30 20.14
CA LEU A 14 -1.92 11.01 21.15
C LEU A 14 -2.06 12.51 20.83
N CYS A 15 -1.04 13.14 20.22
CA CYS A 15 -1.11 14.52 19.79
C CYS A 15 -2.20 14.74 18.71
N LEU A 16 -2.47 13.73 17.88
CA LEU A 16 -3.51 13.80 16.85
C LEU A 16 -4.93 13.83 17.44
N LEU A 17 -5.13 13.35 18.66
CA LEU A 17 -6.44 13.39 19.33
C LEU A 17 -6.93 14.83 19.55
N ALA A 18 -6.00 15.78 19.76
CA ALA A 18 -6.34 17.19 19.92
C ALA A 18 -6.98 17.79 18.64
N TYR A 19 -6.63 17.27 17.48
CA TYR A 19 -7.11 17.76 16.18
C TYR A 19 -8.14 16.82 15.56
N GLY A 20 -7.90 15.50 15.61
CA GLY A 20 -8.73 14.47 14.99
C GLY A 20 -9.88 13.95 15.85
N GLY A 21 -9.87 14.28 17.17
CA GLY A 21 -10.90 13.83 18.10
C GLY A 21 -10.79 12.38 18.52
N ILE A 22 -11.77 11.91 19.29
CA ILE A 22 -11.79 10.56 19.87
C ILE A 22 -11.86 9.45 18.81
N GLU A 23 -12.30 9.78 17.60
CA GLU A 23 -12.39 8.88 16.45
C GLU A 23 -11.02 8.35 15.99
N MET A 24 -9.93 9.04 16.35
CA MET A 24 -8.58 8.60 16.07
C MET A 24 -8.10 7.46 16.98
N ILE A 25 -8.74 7.24 18.11
CA ILE A 25 -8.38 6.15 19.05
C ILE A 25 -8.59 4.78 18.38
N PRO A 26 -9.78 4.43 17.85
CA PRO A 26 -9.95 3.14 17.17
C PRO A 26 -9.01 2.98 15.97
N VAL A 27 -8.71 4.05 15.22
CA VAL A 27 -7.75 3.99 14.10
C VAL A 27 -6.36 3.60 14.61
N GLY A 28 -5.88 4.25 15.67
CA GLY A 28 -4.57 3.93 16.28
C GLY A 28 -4.51 2.50 16.81
N ILE A 29 -5.56 2.05 17.51
CA ILE A 29 -5.66 0.68 18.01
C ILE A 29 -5.60 -0.32 16.85
N LEU A 30 -6.36 -0.10 15.77
CA LEU A 30 -6.34 -0.96 14.59
C LEU A 30 -4.95 -0.98 13.93
N CYS A 31 -4.28 0.17 13.80
CA CYS A 31 -2.93 0.23 13.25
C CYS A 31 -1.95 -0.65 14.05
N ILE A 32 -1.96 -0.56 15.38
CA ILE A 32 -1.09 -1.36 16.24
C ILE A 32 -1.45 -2.84 16.15
N LEU A 33 -2.74 -3.17 16.24
CA LEU A 33 -3.24 -4.54 16.17
C LEU A 33 -2.82 -5.21 14.87
N PHE A 34 -3.07 -4.56 13.73
CA PHE A 34 -2.74 -5.12 12.43
C PHE A 34 -1.23 -5.12 12.13
N ALA A 35 -0.45 -4.16 12.66
CA ALA A 35 1.01 -4.22 12.60
C ALA A 35 1.54 -5.48 13.29
N PHE A 36 0.92 -5.88 14.41
CA PHE A 36 1.28 -7.11 15.12
C PHE A 36 0.80 -8.36 14.36
N LEU A 37 -0.47 -8.40 13.96
CA LEU A 37 -1.08 -9.52 13.25
C LEU A 37 -0.48 -9.75 11.86
N TYR A 38 0.14 -8.74 11.27
CA TYR A 38 0.79 -8.84 9.97
C TYR A 38 1.94 -9.84 9.99
N THR A 39 2.78 -9.80 11.04
CA THR A 39 4.00 -10.62 11.14
C THR A 39 3.98 -11.67 12.23
N ALA A 40 3.12 -11.53 13.24
CA ALA A 40 3.12 -12.35 14.45
C ALA A 40 1.73 -12.93 14.73
N GLY A 41 1.68 -13.86 15.70
CA GLY A 41 0.45 -14.53 16.14
C GLY A 41 0.24 -15.89 15.47
N PRO A 42 -0.88 -16.56 15.80
CA PRO A 42 -1.17 -17.90 15.30
C PRO A 42 -1.55 -17.93 13.81
N TYR A 43 -1.91 -16.77 13.24
CA TYR A 43 -2.31 -16.61 11.85
C TYR A 43 -1.72 -15.31 11.25
N PRO A 44 -0.39 -15.28 10.96
CA PRO A 44 0.24 -14.09 10.43
C PRO A 44 -0.33 -13.74 9.04
N LEU A 45 -0.93 -12.55 8.91
CA LEU A 45 -1.66 -12.14 7.71
C LEU A 45 -0.77 -12.07 6.47
N ALA A 46 0.51 -11.67 6.63
CA ALA A 46 1.49 -11.66 5.57
C ALA A 46 1.72 -13.05 4.94
N TYR A 47 1.56 -14.13 5.72
CA TYR A 47 1.73 -15.50 5.24
C TYR A 47 0.50 -16.04 4.50
N HIS A 48 -0.65 -15.40 4.67
CA HIS A 48 -1.93 -15.90 4.14
C HIS A 48 -2.43 -15.13 2.92
N GLY A 49 -1.63 -14.19 2.39
CA GLY A 49 -1.95 -13.44 1.17
C GLY A 49 -2.85 -12.22 1.39
N TRP A 50 -2.92 -11.72 2.65
CA TRP A 50 -3.65 -10.50 2.99
C TRP A 50 -2.81 -9.22 2.81
N GLY A 51 -1.52 -9.37 2.45
CA GLY A 51 -0.56 -8.27 2.38
C GLY A 51 -1.03 -7.13 1.50
N ASP A 52 -1.49 -7.43 0.30
CA ASP A 52 -1.91 -6.44 -0.70
C ASP A 52 -3.10 -5.60 -0.19
N ILE A 53 -4.12 -6.22 0.39
CA ILE A 53 -5.27 -5.51 0.96
C ILE A 53 -4.84 -4.62 2.14
N LEU A 54 -3.99 -5.15 3.02
CA LEU A 54 -3.51 -4.42 4.19
C LEU A 54 -2.64 -3.22 3.80
N VAL A 55 -1.84 -3.35 2.74
CA VAL A 55 -1.06 -2.23 2.20
C VAL A 55 -1.99 -1.13 1.71
N ILE A 56 -3.01 -1.45 0.92
CA ILE A 56 -3.98 -0.45 0.44
C ILE A 56 -4.64 0.27 1.62
N VAL A 57 -5.06 -0.45 2.65
CA VAL A 57 -5.73 0.15 3.81
C VAL A 57 -4.75 0.99 4.65
N PHE A 58 -3.64 0.39 5.11
CA PHE A 58 -2.75 1.01 6.09
C PHE A 58 -1.70 1.96 5.50
N PHE A 59 -1.47 1.92 4.19
CA PHE A 59 -0.57 2.84 3.49
C PHE A 59 -1.30 3.74 2.48
N GLY A 60 -2.57 3.48 2.19
CA GLY A 60 -3.44 4.33 1.40
C GLY A 60 -4.42 5.11 2.29
N PHE A 61 -5.45 4.40 2.79
CA PHE A 61 -6.55 5.05 3.52
C PHE A 61 -6.14 5.67 4.84
N VAL A 62 -5.32 5.01 5.64
CA VAL A 62 -4.90 5.57 6.94
C VAL A 62 -4.06 6.84 6.75
N PRO A 63 -2.93 6.86 6.01
CA PRO A 63 -2.13 8.07 5.93
C PRO A 63 -2.81 9.19 5.15
N VAL A 64 -3.48 8.91 4.04
CA VAL A 64 -4.12 9.96 3.21
C VAL A 64 -5.46 10.37 3.81
N GLY A 65 -6.35 9.39 4.05
CA GLY A 65 -7.70 9.65 4.51
C GLY A 65 -7.76 10.22 5.93
N CYS A 66 -7.05 9.60 6.88
CA CYS A 66 -7.05 10.10 8.25
C CYS A 66 -6.31 11.43 8.40
N THR A 67 -5.25 11.69 7.61
CA THR A 67 -4.60 13.02 7.61
C THR A 67 -5.57 14.09 7.15
N TYR A 68 -6.28 13.86 6.05
CA TYR A 68 -7.31 14.81 5.60
C TYR A 68 -8.41 15.01 6.64
N TYR A 69 -8.90 13.93 7.24
CA TYR A 69 -9.92 14.00 8.29
C TYR A 69 -9.45 14.81 9.50
N VAL A 70 -8.21 14.62 9.95
CA VAL A 70 -7.65 15.42 11.07
C VAL A 70 -7.59 16.89 10.73
N MET A 71 -7.29 17.25 9.48
CA MET A 71 -7.15 18.65 9.04
C MET A 71 -8.50 19.33 8.77
N CYS A 72 -9.44 18.61 8.15
CA CYS A 72 -10.67 19.19 7.62
C CYS A 72 -11.94 18.76 8.40
N ARG A 73 -11.86 17.74 9.24
CA ARG A 73 -12.99 17.13 9.98
C ARG A 73 -14.11 16.66 9.03
N ASP A 74 -13.73 16.27 7.83
CA ASP A 74 -14.63 15.84 6.75
C ASP A 74 -14.02 14.67 5.97
N TRP A 75 -14.84 13.98 5.20
CA TRP A 75 -14.45 12.88 4.33
C TRP A 75 -15.15 13.01 2.98
N THR A 76 -14.39 13.33 1.95
CA THR A 76 -14.93 13.55 0.61
C THR A 76 -14.65 12.35 -0.31
N TRP A 77 -15.38 12.27 -1.40
CA TRP A 77 -15.12 11.28 -2.45
C TRP A 77 -13.70 11.41 -3.03
N ASN A 78 -13.20 12.63 -3.19
CA ASN A 78 -11.84 12.89 -3.65
C ASN A 78 -10.78 12.29 -2.72
N VAL A 79 -11.00 12.33 -1.41
CA VAL A 79 -10.11 11.70 -0.42
C VAL A 79 -10.11 10.18 -0.56
N THR A 80 -11.28 9.57 -0.79
CA THR A 80 -11.39 8.14 -1.06
C THR A 80 -10.58 7.75 -2.30
N LEU A 81 -10.72 8.50 -3.39
CA LEU A 81 -9.98 8.27 -4.63
C LEU A 81 -8.46 8.43 -4.42
N ALA A 82 -8.03 9.50 -3.73
CA ALA A 82 -6.62 9.74 -3.44
C ALA A 82 -6.03 8.63 -2.54
N SER A 83 -6.78 8.21 -1.51
CA SER A 83 -6.37 7.12 -0.61
C SER A 83 -6.19 5.81 -1.36
N LEU A 84 -7.14 5.45 -2.22
CA LEU A 84 -7.07 4.24 -3.02
C LEU A 84 -5.92 4.30 -4.03
N ALA A 85 -5.77 5.41 -4.76
CA ALA A 85 -4.68 5.58 -5.73
C ALA A 85 -3.31 5.48 -5.04
N CYS A 86 -3.13 6.13 -3.89
CA CYS A 86 -1.91 6.05 -3.10
C CYS A 86 -1.64 4.61 -2.63
N GLY A 87 -2.65 3.93 -2.10
CA GLY A 87 -2.53 2.53 -1.66
C GLY A 87 -2.11 1.59 -2.80
N LEU A 88 -2.71 1.73 -3.99
CA LEU A 88 -2.35 0.94 -5.17
C LEU A 88 -0.91 1.19 -5.62
N ILE A 89 -0.43 2.44 -5.59
CA ILE A 89 0.97 2.77 -5.91
C ILE A 89 1.92 2.10 -4.90
N ILE A 90 1.62 2.18 -3.61
CA ILE A 90 2.47 1.56 -2.58
C ILE A 90 2.43 0.04 -2.69
N ASP A 91 1.29 -0.54 -3.07
CA ASP A 91 1.17 -1.97 -3.28
C ASP A 91 2.04 -2.49 -4.45
N THR A 92 2.37 -1.64 -5.43
CA THR A 92 3.36 -2.02 -6.45
C THR A 92 4.73 -2.37 -5.86
N LEU A 93 5.15 -1.69 -4.77
CA LEU A 93 6.38 -2.02 -4.04
C LEU A 93 6.29 -3.39 -3.36
N LEU A 94 5.14 -3.68 -2.71
CA LEU A 94 4.91 -5.00 -2.13
C LEU A 94 4.94 -6.07 -3.21
N MET A 95 4.34 -5.81 -4.36
CA MET A 95 4.30 -6.75 -5.49
C MET A 95 5.70 -7.06 -6.01
N VAL A 96 6.58 -6.04 -6.16
CA VAL A 96 7.99 -6.26 -6.56
C VAL A 96 8.73 -7.10 -5.52
N ASN A 97 8.52 -6.83 -4.23
CA ASN A 97 9.13 -7.61 -3.15
C ASN A 97 8.65 -9.07 -3.17
N ASN A 98 7.34 -9.29 -3.27
CA ASN A 98 6.76 -10.62 -3.36
C ASN A 98 7.25 -11.37 -4.62
N TYR A 99 7.41 -10.66 -5.73
CA TYR A 99 7.94 -11.23 -6.97
C TYR A 99 9.42 -11.62 -6.84
N ARG A 100 10.24 -10.75 -6.23
CA ARG A 100 11.66 -10.99 -5.98
C ARG A 100 11.86 -12.20 -5.06
N ASP A 101 11.08 -12.26 -3.99
CA ASP A 101 11.29 -13.20 -2.89
C ASP A 101 10.46 -14.49 -3.04
N ARG A 102 9.73 -14.67 -4.13
CA ARG A 102 8.75 -15.74 -4.36
C ARG A 102 9.26 -17.16 -4.06
N ASP A 103 10.51 -17.46 -4.43
CA ASP A 103 11.10 -18.78 -4.21
C ASP A 103 11.39 -19.04 -2.73
N GLN A 104 11.81 -18.00 -2.01
CA GLN A 104 12.05 -18.04 -0.58
C GLN A 104 10.73 -18.05 0.20
N ASP A 105 9.76 -17.25 -0.23
CA ASP A 105 8.42 -17.18 0.36
C ASP A 105 7.71 -18.54 0.22
N ALA A 106 7.80 -19.20 -0.93
CA ALA A 106 7.27 -20.55 -1.12
C ALA A 106 7.88 -21.56 -0.14
N LYS A 107 9.21 -21.51 0.05
CA LYS A 107 9.92 -22.41 1.01
C LYS A 107 9.54 -22.12 2.45
N SER A 108 9.23 -20.87 2.80
CA SER A 108 8.80 -20.48 4.15
C SER A 108 7.31 -20.67 4.40
N GLY A 109 6.56 -21.17 3.42
CA GLY A 109 5.12 -21.42 3.54
C GLY A 109 4.23 -20.20 3.37
N LYS A 110 4.79 -19.05 2.93
CA LYS A 110 3.99 -17.87 2.58
C LYS A 110 3.16 -18.14 1.34
N LYS A 111 1.92 -17.64 1.35
CA LYS A 111 0.94 -17.79 0.29
C LYS A 111 0.63 -16.44 -0.36
N THR A 112 1.67 -15.70 -0.76
CA THR A 112 1.50 -14.43 -1.49
C THR A 112 0.82 -14.69 -2.84
N ILE A 113 0.27 -13.64 -3.46
CA ILE A 113 -0.37 -13.73 -4.79
C ILE A 113 0.62 -14.35 -5.80
N VAL A 114 1.88 -13.94 -5.75
CA VAL A 114 2.92 -14.44 -6.67
C VAL A 114 3.24 -15.91 -6.43
N VAL A 115 3.26 -16.36 -5.18
CA VAL A 115 3.48 -17.78 -4.84
C VAL A 115 2.30 -18.65 -5.28
N ARG A 116 1.06 -18.14 -5.14
CA ARG A 116 -0.16 -18.90 -5.50
C ARG A 116 -0.41 -18.97 -7.00
N TRP A 117 -0.22 -17.86 -7.71
CA TRP A 117 -0.62 -17.73 -9.12
C TRP A 117 0.57 -17.64 -10.07
N GLY A 118 1.80 -17.67 -9.53
CA GLY A 118 3.04 -17.66 -10.31
C GLY A 118 3.56 -16.29 -10.68
N GLY A 119 4.80 -16.26 -11.17
CA GLY A 119 5.50 -15.02 -11.50
C GLY A 119 4.80 -14.16 -12.55
N ASN A 120 4.21 -14.79 -13.58
CA ASN A 120 3.50 -14.06 -14.64
C ASN A 120 2.29 -13.29 -14.08
N ALA A 121 1.54 -13.89 -13.14
CA ALA A 121 0.42 -13.21 -12.48
C ALA A 121 0.91 -12.00 -11.67
N GLY A 122 2.05 -12.14 -10.97
CA GLY A 122 2.67 -11.02 -10.25
C GLY A 122 3.09 -9.86 -11.17
N GLN A 123 3.69 -10.18 -12.34
CA GLN A 123 4.06 -9.17 -13.34
C GLN A 123 2.82 -8.41 -13.87
N GLN A 124 1.75 -9.13 -14.19
CA GLN A 124 0.52 -8.53 -14.70
C GLN A 124 -0.19 -7.70 -13.63
N LEU A 125 -0.23 -8.19 -12.39
CA LEU A 125 -0.82 -7.45 -11.28
C LEU A 125 -0.02 -6.18 -10.97
N TYR A 126 1.32 -6.23 -10.98
CA TYR A 126 2.16 -5.05 -10.86
C TYR A 126 1.77 -3.97 -11.89
N LEU A 127 1.70 -4.35 -13.17
CA LEU A 127 1.32 -3.43 -14.25
C LEU A 127 -0.09 -2.86 -14.02
N PHE A 128 -1.06 -3.73 -13.67
CA PHE A 128 -2.44 -3.35 -13.44
C PHE A 128 -2.59 -2.34 -12.29
N LEU A 129 -1.89 -2.55 -11.16
CA LEU A 129 -1.95 -1.67 -10.00
C LEU A 129 -1.55 -0.23 -10.34
N GLY A 130 -0.44 -0.05 -11.06
CA GLY A 130 0.01 1.29 -11.47
C GLY A 130 -0.91 1.95 -12.49
N LEU A 131 -1.41 1.19 -13.48
CA LEU A 131 -2.39 1.69 -14.44
C LEU A 131 -3.70 2.07 -13.76
N ALA A 132 -4.20 1.24 -12.84
CA ALA A 132 -5.42 1.52 -12.09
C ALA A 132 -5.28 2.78 -11.22
N ALA A 133 -4.15 2.95 -10.53
CA ALA A 133 -3.88 4.14 -9.75
C ALA A 133 -3.86 5.41 -10.60
N ALA A 134 -3.18 5.37 -11.74
CA ALA A 134 -3.14 6.49 -12.68
C ALA A 134 -4.53 6.80 -13.25
N TRP A 135 -5.29 5.77 -13.60
CA TRP A 135 -6.67 5.93 -14.10
C TRP A 135 -7.58 6.55 -13.03
N LEU A 136 -7.49 6.11 -11.78
CA LEU A 136 -8.24 6.71 -10.67
C LEU A 136 -7.95 8.21 -10.53
N CYS A 137 -6.72 8.65 -10.75
CA CYS A 137 -6.37 10.06 -10.71
C CYS A 137 -7.10 10.90 -11.78
N LEU A 138 -7.45 10.32 -12.93
CA LEU A 138 -8.23 11.04 -13.95
C LEU A 138 -9.63 11.43 -13.47
N LEU A 139 -10.17 10.72 -12.47
CA LEU A 139 -11.47 11.04 -11.86
C LEU A 139 -11.45 12.36 -11.06
N PHE A 140 -10.29 13.01 -10.90
CA PHE A 140 -10.19 14.36 -10.35
C PHE A 140 -10.52 15.46 -11.37
N ILE A 141 -10.58 15.17 -12.69
CA ILE A 141 -10.92 16.15 -13.72
C ILE A 141 -12.31 16.75 -13.49
N PRO A 142 -13.38 15.95 -13.32
CA PRO A 142 -14.73 16.49 -13.11
C PRO A 142 -14.88 17.33 -11.84
N THR A 143 -13.98 17.16 -10.85
CA THR A 143 -13.99 17.91 -9.58
C THR A 143 -13.13 19.19 -9.66
N GLY A 144 -12.59 19.54 -10.83
CA GLY A 144 -11.81 20.76 -11.06
C GLY A 144 -10.33 20.66 -10.70
N HIS A 145 -9.85 19.47 -10.26
CA HIS A 145 -8.45 19.27 -9.83
C HIS A 145 -7.58 18.70 -10.96
N ILE A 146 -7.46 19.44 -12.06
CA ILE A 146 -6.79 18.99 -13.29
C ILE A 146 -5.33 18.56 -13.07
N TRP A 147 -4.59 19.28 -12.22
CA TRP A 147 -3.19 18.94 -11.94
C TRP A 147 -3.07 17.64 -11.11
N ALA A 148 -3.98 17.38 -10.19
CA ALA A 148 -4.05 16.12 -9.46
C ALA A 148 -4.37 14.92 -10.38
N ALA A 149 -5.04 15.17 -11.50
CA ALA A 149 -5.31 14.16 -12.51
C ALA A 149 -4.13 13.92 -13.46
N LEU A 150 -3.46 14.98 -13.91
CA LEU A 150 -2.46 14.88 -14.99
C LEU A 150 -1.05 14.57 -14.48
N LEU A 151 -0.60 15.17 -13.36
CA LEU A 151 0.75 14.96 -12.87
C LEU A 151 1.06 13.48 -12.54
N PRO A 152 0.14 12.71 -11.94
CA PRO A 152 0.40 11.28 -11.68
C PRO A 152 0.58 10.44 -12.94
N GLN A 153 0.13 10.90 -14.12
CA GLN A 153 0.33 10.17 -15.38
C GLN A 153 1.82 10.07 -15.77
N ILE A 154 2.66 11.00 -15.30
CA ILE A 154 4.11 10.96 -15.52
C ILE A 154 4.72 9.70 -14.88
N TYR A 155 4.13 9.20 -13.79
CA TYR A 155 4.54 7.96 -13.14
C TYR A 155 4.45 6.73 -14.04
N LEU A 156 3.56 6.72 -15.02
CA LEU A 156 3.38 5.57 -15.91
C LEU A 156 4.64 5.22 -16.69
N LEU A 157 5.47 6.21 -17.03
CA LEU A 157 6.72 5.97 -17.77
C LEU A 157 7.70 5.10 -16.95
N PRO A 158 8.17 5.53 -15.76
CA PRO A 158 9.05 4.70 -14.95
C PRO A 158 8.38 3.38 -14.50
N HIS A 159 7.07 3.38 -14.28
CA HIS A 159 6.31 2.18 -13.92
C HIS A 159 6.37 1.11 -15.03
N PHE A 160 6.15 1.51 -16.27
CA PHE A 160 6.24 0.60 -17.42
C PHE A 160 7.67 0.11 -17.64
N MET A 161 8.68 0.96 -17.46
CA MET A 161 10.09 0.56 -17.55
C MET A 161 10.44 -0.48 -16.49
N ALA A 162 9.96 -0.31 -15.25
CA ALA A 162 10.15 -1.26 -14.17
C ALA A 162 9.46 -2.60 -14.47
N TRP A 163 8.23 -2.57 -14.99
CA TRP A 163 7.53 -3.76 -15.44
C TRP A 163 8.31 -4.52 -16.52
N GLN A 164 8.82 -3.83 -17.53
CA GLN A 164 9.65 -4.46 -18.57
C GLN A 164 10.91 -5.13 -17.98
N ARG A 165 11.54 -4.50 -16.98
CA ARG A 165 12.67 -5.12 -16.26
C ARG A 165 12.25 -6.38 -15.53
N MET A 166 11.11 -6.38 -14.82
CA MET A 166 10.56 -7.56 -14.14
C MET A 166 10.35 -8.71 -15.11
N VAL A 167 9.75 -8.44 -16.28
CA VAL A 167 9.51 -9.45 -17.32
C VAL A 167 10.82 -10.00 -17.88
N LYS A 168 11.81 -9.13 -18.14
CA LYS A 168 13.09 -9.51 -18.75
C LYS A 168 13.97 -10.31 -17.80
N ILE A 169 14.05 -9.90 -16.53
CA ILE A 169 14.98 -10.51 -15.56
C ILE A 169 14.47 -11.85 -15.06
N ASN A 170 13.20 -12.01 -14.83
CA ASN A 170 12.49 -13.23 -14.39
C ASN A 170 13.15 -14.08 -13.27
N ARG A 171 14.24 -13.61 -12.66
CA ARG A 171 14.93 -14.24 -11.52
C ARG A 171 14.95 -13.25 -10.34
N GLY A 172 14.34 -13.68 -9.21
CA GLY A 172 14.08 -12.79 -8.09
C GLY A 172 15.28 -11.99 -7.61
N LYS A 173 16.42 -12.63 -7.37
CA LYS A 173 17.63 -11.97 -6.82
C LYS A 173 18.30 -10.98 -7.78
N GLU A 174 18.15 -11.15 -9.08
CA GLU A 174 18.75 -10.28 -10.10
C GLU A 174 17.97 -8.95 -10.27
N LEU A 175 16.80 -8.81 -9.62
CA LEU A 175 16.04 -7.56 -9.61
C LEU A 175 16.68 -6.45 -8.76
N ASN A 176 17.69 -6.77 -7.96
CA ASN A 176 18.41 -5.80 -7.11
C ASN A 176 19.65 -5.21 -7.81
N SER A 177 20.00 -5.63 -9.01
CA SER A 177 21.07 -5.11 -9.85
C SER A 177 20.56 -4.08 -10.86
#